data_d8cec9f9c2c7be8a2ce838a8235a062f
#
_entry.id   d8cec9f9c2c7be8a2ce838a8235a062f
#
_cell.length_a   1.000
_cell.length_b   1.000
_cell.length_c   1.000
_cell.angle_alpha   90.00
_cell.angle_beta   90.00
_cell.angle_gamma   90.00
#
_symmetry.space_group_name_H-M   'P 1'
#
loop_
_entity.id
_entity.type
_entity.pdbx_description
1 polymer ?
#
loop_
_entity_poly.entity_id
_entity_poly.type
_entity_poly.pdbx_seq_one_letter_code
_entity_poly.pdbx_strand_id
1 'polypeptide(L)'
;MKTVSKKDITLFLMLLLVWAVVIFISPLVTYLATRNLETASTMLRMMCGMLWFPFLLFFLNFYVFWRFLFARRRYLLFVLVNLLLLVIINYGSFYAWIHPERFGFRMPRHAWLGMYSGWFVYFLLNVVIIAAAIAIRHWLTTRRIRQQLEEERHKNTEAELAWLKNQINPHFLFNTLNNISSLTQIDADRAQDAIAQLSDLLRYAMYETNKKTVPISGEVEFMRNYIELMKLRCNEQTSVDYQLSIANGQSEVAPLLFISLIENAFKHGVSTGRPSTINISFEQNDGRLTFICDNTNYPKSDKDRSGSGIGIENTRRRLELMYAGRYEWEQSLEDNIYHVKITLNPNVNANDNDNLKLET
;
A
#
# COMPACT_ATOMS: atom_id res chain seq x y z
N MET A 1 -17.13 8.26 16.05
CA MET A 1 -17.11 9.70 15.66
C MET A 1 -15.68 10.07 15.28
N LYS A 2 -15.38 10.37 14.00
CA LYS A 2 -14.04 10.85 13.64
C LYS A 2 -13.87 12.25 14.22
N THR A 3 -12.88 12.44 15.07
CA THR A 3 -12.46 13.74 15.60
C THR A 3 -12.23 14.72 14.45
N VAL A 4 -12.78 15.92 14.57
CA VAL A 4 -12.60 16.99 13.57
C VAL A 4 -11.11 17.30 13.49
N SER A 5 -10.53 17.17 12.30
CA SER A 5 -9.10 17.42 12.10
C SER A 5 -8.77 18.90 12.35
N LYS A 6 -7.61 19.19 12.94
CA LYS A 6 -7.10 20.57 13.07
C LYS A 6 -7.14 21.33 11.73
N LYS A 7 -6.85 20.65 10.62
CA LYS A 7 -6.92 21.22 9.26
C LYS A 7 -8.34 21.63 8.85
N ASP A 8 -9.37 20.88 9.27
CA ASP A 8 -10.77 21.23 8.96
C ASP A 8 -11.21 22.46 9.76
N ILE A 9 -10.74 22.61 11.00
CA ILE A 9 -10.98 23.81 11.83
C ILE A 9 -10.30 25.04 11.21
N THR A 10 -9.05 24.93 10.79
CA THR A 10 -8.31 26.03 10.14
C THR A 10 -9.01 26.48 8.86
N LEU A 11 -9.45 25.53 8.02
CA LEU A 11 -10.19 25.84 6.81
C LEU A 11 -11.53 26.54 7.12
N PHE A 12 -12.25 26.10 8.13
CA PHE A 12 -13.50 26.72 8.58
C PHE A 12 -13.25 28.19 9.02
N LEU A 13 -12.23 28.42 9.82
CA LEU A 13 -11.86 29.76 10.28
C LEU A 13 -11.43 30.68 9.11
N MET A 14 -10.68 30.15 8.13
CA MET A 14 -10.31 30.91 6.93
C MET A 14 -11.55 31.32 6.11
N LEU A 15 -12.49 30.41 5.92
CA LEU A 15 -13.73 30.70 5.20
C LEU A 15 -14.59 31.73 5.95
N LEU A 16 -14.68 31.65 7.28
CA LEU A 16 -15.35 32.66 8.09
C LEU A 16 -14.70 34.04 7.94
N LEU A 17 -13.38 34.10 7.92
CA LEU A 17 -12.63 35.36 7.73
C LEU A 17 -12.92 35.97 6.36
N VAL A 18 -12.95 35.17 5.31
CA VAL A 18 -13.31 35.66 3.95
C VAL A 18 -14.70 36.27 3.95
N TRP A 19 -15.69 35.58 4.56
CA TRP A 19 -17.06 36.09 4.66
C TRP A 19 -17.15 37.36 5.50
N ALA A 20 -16.40 37.47 6.61
CA ALA A 20 -16.32 38.69 7.41
C ALA A 20 -15.78 39.84 6.57
N VAL A 21 -14.71 39.64 5.80
CA VAL A 21 -14.17 40.67 4.90
C VAL A 21 -15.22 41.13 3.88
N VAL A 22 -15.95 40.22 3.24
CA VAL A 22 -17.00 40.52 2.27
C VAL A 22 -18.13 41.37 2.90
N ILE A 23 -18.54 41.04 4.13
CA ILE A 23 -19.60 41.78 4.83
C ILE A 23 -19.14 43.19 5.25
N PHE A 24 -17.91 43.31 5.74
CA PHE A 24 -17.43 44.60 6.35
C PHE A 24 -16.76 45.54 5.38
N ILE A 25 -16.28 45.08 4.20
CA ILE A 25 -15.55 45.95 3.26
C ILE A 25 -16.38 47.10 2.73
N SER A 26 -17.65 46.83 2.36
CA SER A 26 -18.55 47.87 1.80
C SER A 26 -18.96 48.92 2.84
N PRO A 27 -19.37 48.60 4.06
CA PRO A 27 -19.60 49.56 5.14
C PRO A 27 -18.37 50.39 5.48
N LEU A 28 -17.18 49.78 5.50
CA LEU A 28 -15.92 50.45 5.77
C LEU A 28 -15.60 51.51 4.68
N VAL A 29 -15.70 51.14 3.41
CA VAL A 29 -15.51 52.04 2.27
C VAL A 29 -16.54 53.18 2.34
N THR A 30 -17.81 52.89 2.65
CA THR A 30 -18.85 53.92 2.83
C THR A 30 -18.51 54.91 3.95
N TYR A 31 -18.02 54.40 5.09
CA TYR A 31 -17.59 55.25 6.20
C TYR A 31 -16.40 56.16 5.81
N LEU A 32 -15.41 55.60 5.13
CA LEU A 32 -14.24 56.34 4.70
C LEU A 32 -14.58 57.48 3.71
N ALA A 33 -15.56 57.20 2.82
CA ALA A 33 -16.00 58.14 1.80
C ALA A 33 -16.90 59.25 2.35
N THR A 34 -17.83 58.89 3.24
CA THR A 34 -18.87 59.85 3.74
C THR A 34 -18.56 60.44 5.09
N ARG A 35 -17.66 59.80 5.85
CA ARG A 35 -17.37 60.13 7.27
C ARG A 35 -18.61 60.13 8.17
N ASN A 36 -19.68 59.46 7.73
CA ASN A 36 -20.96 59.36 8.41
C ASN A 36 -21.19 57.94 8.93
N LEU A 37 -21.23 57.79 10.26
CA LEU A 37 -21.40 56.49 10.92
C LEU A 37 -22.81 55.89 10.68
N GLU A 38 -23.83 56.73 10.55
CA GLU A 38 -25.20 56.31 10.35
C GLU A 38 -25.37 55.64 8.98
N THR A 39 -24.80 56.22 7.92
CA THR A 39 -24.80 55.66 6.57
C THR A 39 -24.02 54.33 6.52
N ALA A 40 -22.86 54.25 7.19
CA ALA A 40 -22.07 53.02 7.28
C ALA A 40 -22.80 51.94 8.07
N SER A 41 -23.48 52.26 9.18
CA SER A 41 -24.28 51.30 9.95
C SER A 41 -25.49 50.78 9.17
N THR A 42 -26.11 51.60 8.37
CA THR A 42 -27.21 51.24 7.49
C THR A 42 -26.73 50.27 6.41
N MET A 43 -25.56 50.54 5.80
CA MET A 43 -24.92 49.67 4.85
C MET A 43 -24.54 48.33 5.45
N LEU A 44 -24.04 48.29 6.68
CA LEU A 44 -23.74 47.04 7.40
C LEU A 44 -25.00 46.19 7.62
N ARG A 45 -26.10 46.81 8.08
CA ARG A 45 -27.37 46.11 8.24
C ARG A 45 -27.87 45.49 6.92
N MET A 46 -27.76 46.24 5.82
CA MET A 46 -28.11 45.75 4.50
C MET A 46 -27.23 44.58 4.06
N MET A 47 -25.89 44.69 4.23
CA MET A 47 -24.96 43.61 3.89
C MET A 47 -25.22 42.33 4.71
N CYS A 48 -25.44 42.46 6.02
CA CYS A 48 -25.80 41.33 6.88
C CYS A 48 -27.11 40.66 6.40
N GLY A 49 -28.14 41.45 6.10
CA GLY A 49 -29.42 40.94 5.62
C GLY A 49 -29.33 40.23 4.27
N MET A 50 -28.55 40.78 3.33
CA MET A 50 -28.41 40.21 1.99
C MET A 50 -27.51 38.96 1.95
N LEU A 51 -26.43 38.95 2.74
CA LEU A 51 -25.41 37.89 2.64
C LEU A 51 -25.60 36.73 3.61
N TRP A 52 -26.53 36.84 4.54
CA TRP A 52 -26.83 35.79 5.53
C TRP A 52 -27.23 34.47 4.88
N PHE A 53 -28.16 34.50 3.93
CA PHE A 53 -28.63 33.28 3.25
C PHE A 53 -27.56 32.67 2.32
N PRO A 54 -26.86 33.41 1.45
CA PRO A 54 -25.73 32.92 0.72
C PRO A 54 -24.65 32.27 1.60
N PHE A 55 -24.35 32.89 2.75
CA PHE A 55 -23.46 32.33 3.74
C PHE A 55 -23.94 30.97 4.24
N LEU A 56 -25.18 30.89 4.68
CA LEU A 56 -25.78 29.64 5.17
C LEU A 56 -25.80 28.56 4.08
N LEU A 57 -26.17 28.90 2.85
CA LEU A 57 -26.17 27.98 1.71
C LEU A 57 -24.78 27.43 1.41
N PHE A 58 -23.75 28.29 1.44
CA PHE A 58 -22.38 27.86 1.23
C PHE A 58 -21.98 26.81 2.29
N PHE A 59 -22.16 27.12 3.59
CA PHE A 59 -21.76 26.22 4.65
C PHE A 59 -22.56 24.93 4.69
N LEU A 60 -23.86 24.97 4.44
CA LEU A 60 -24.70 23.77 4.33
C LEU A 60 -24.20 22.85 3.20
N ASN A 61 -23.95 23.41 2.01
CA ASN A 61 -23.46 22.63 0.89
C ASN A 61 -22.05 22.10 1.13
N PHE A 62 -21.17 22.94 1.68
CA PHE A 62 -19.76 22.58 1.88
C PHE A 62 -19.56 21.51 2.97
N TYR A 63 -20.28 21.59 4.11
CA TYR A 63 -20.05 20.69 5.25
C TYR A 63 -21.11 19.60 5.40
N VAL A 64 -22.40 19.94 5.19
CA VAL A 64 -23.50 19.04 5.49
C VAL A 64 -23.90 18.24 4.25
N PHE A 65 -24.35 18.92 3.18
CA PHE A 65 -24.92 18.24 2.02
C PHE A 65 -23.88 17.46 1.24
N TRP A 66 -22.65 17.96 1.15
CA TRP A 66 -21.54 17.17 0.60
C TRP A 66 -21.36 15.84 1.36
N ARG A 67 -21.31 15.89 2.67
CA ARG A 67 -21.04 14.70 3.50
C ARG A 67 -22.18 13.68 3.50
N PHE A 68 -23.42 14.14 3.63
CA PHE A 68 -24.56 13.26 3.86
C PHE A 68 -25.30 12.88 2.58
N LEU A 69 -25.21 13.68 1.54
CA LEU A 69 -25.93 13.48 0.29
C LEU A 69 -24.97 13.18 -0.86
N PHE A 70 -24.07 14.10 -1.20
CA PHE A 70 -23.21 13.99 -2.38
C PHE A 70 -22.21 12.85 -2.26
N ALA A 71 -21.45 12.75 -1.17
CA ALA A 71 -20.48 11.69 -0.94
C ALA A 71 -21.12 10.29 -0.81
N ARG A 72 -22.42 10.21 -0.46
CA ARG A 72 -23.20 8.96 -0.42
C ARG A 72 -23.90 8.64 -1.74
N ARG A 73 -23.55 9.34 -2.82
CA ARG A 73 -24.13 9.18 -4.17
C ARG A 73 -25.65 9.44 -4.25
N ARG A 74 -26.23 10.15 -3.29
CA ARG A 74 -27.65 10.53 -3.27
C ARG A 74 -27.86 11.83 -4.05
N TYR A 75 -27.44 11.87 -5.33
CA TYR A 75 -27.40 13.09 -6.14
C TYR A 75 -28.79 13.69 -6.37
N LEU A 76 -29.80 12.85 -6.59
CA LEU A 76 -31.18 13.33 -6.78
C LEU A 76 -31.67 14.09 -5.54
N LEU A 77 -31.48 13.51 -4.35
CA LEU A 77 -31.87 14.15 -3.11
C LEU A 77 -31.07 15.43 -2.85
N PHE A 78 -29.78 15.45 -3.21
CA PHE A 78 -28.94 16.64 -3.10
C PHE A 78 -29.49 17.78 -3.98
N VAL A 79 -29.87 17.50 -5.23
CA VAL A 79 -30.44 18.49 -6.16
C VAL A 79 -31.80 18.98 -5.65
N LEU A 80 -32.69 18.07 -5.23
CA LEU A 80 -34.02 18.43 -4.73
C LEU A 80 -33.96 19.33 -3.49
N VAL A 81 -33.08 19.03 -2.53
CA VAL A 81 -32.89 19.85 -1.32
C VAL A 81 -32.37 21.23 -1.67
N ASN A 82 -31.40 21.34 -2.58
CA ASN A 82 -30.87 22.64 -3.01
C ASN A 82 -31.91 23.45 -3.80
N LEU A 83 -32.68 22.82 -4.67
CA LEU A 83 -33.79 23.48 -5.38
C LEU A 83 -34.86 24.01 -4.40
N LEU A 84 -35.25 23.19 -3.42
CA LEU A 84 -36.22 23.59 -2.39
C LEU A 84 -35.69 24.81 -1.59
N LEU A 85 -34.43 24.77 -1.15
CA LEU A 85 -33.81 25.90 -0.44
C LEU A 85 -33.72 27.14 -1.30
N LEU A 86 -33.33 27.02 -2.57
CA LEU A 86 -33.32 28.15 -3.53
C LEU A 86 -34.71 28.77 -3.68
N VAL A 87 -35.76 27.96 -3.83
CA VAL A 87 -37.14 28.45 -3.93
C VAL A 87 -37.55 29.19 -2.65
N ILE A 88 -37.32 28.61 -1.47
CA ILE A 88 -37.69 29.22 -0.18
C ILE A 88 -36.96 30.56 0.01
N ILE A 89 -35.64 30.61 -0.21
CA ILE A 89 -34.80 31.79 0.00
C ILE A 89 -35.21 32.89 -1.01
N ASN A 90 -35.37 32.52 -2.26
CA ASN A 90 -35.71 33.53 -3.29
C ASN A 90 -37.15 34.00 -3.17
N TYR A 91 -38.09 33.13 -2.77
CA TYR A 91 -39.47 33.56 -2.49
C TYR A 91 -39.50 34.52 -1.28
N GLY A 92 -38.82 34.23 -0.20
CA GLY A 92 -38.68 35.10 0.94
C GLY A 92 -38.06 36.46 0.61
N SER A 93 -37.00 36.44 -0.19
CA SER A 93 -36.36 37.68 -0.71
C SER A 93 -37.31 38.45 -1.61
N PHE A 94 -37.99 37.81 -2.56
CA PHE A 94 -38.97 38.42 -3.44
C PHE A 94 -40.12 39.04 -2.67
N TYR A 95 -40.66 38.37 -1.63
CA TYR A 95 -41.70 38.89 -0.76
C TYR A 95 -41.24 40.14 0.00
N ALA A 96 -40.04 40.15 0.54
CA ALA A 96 -39.47 41.31 1.22
C ALA A 96 -39.29 42.50 0.27
N TRP A 97 -38.95 42.22 -0.99
CA TRP A 97 -38.77 43.25 -2.04
C TRP A 97 -40.11 43.85 -2.55
N ILE A 98 -41.18 43.04 -2.61
CA ILE A 98 -42.50 43.52 -3.02
C ILE A 98 -43.18 44.32 -1.92
N HIS A 99 -42.86 44.02 -0.64
CA HIS A 99 -43.49 44.67 0.52
C HIS A 99 -42.46 45.46 1.35
N PRO A 100 -41.74 46.43 0.77
CA PRO A 100 -40.66 47.15 1.46
C PRO A 100 -41.18 47.94 2.66
N GLU A 101 -42.47 48.39 2.62
CA GLU A 101 -43.13 49.08 3.71
C GLU A 101 -43.22 48.25 5.01
N ARG A 102 -43.34 46.94 4.94
CA ARG A 102 -43.34 46.04 6.11
C ARG A 102 -41.98 45.93 6.78
N PHE A 103 -40.92 46.30 6.06
CA PHE A 103 -39.53 46.29 6.55
C PHE A 103 -39.01 47.72 6.79
N GLY A 104 -39.90 48.74 6.77
CA GLY A 104 -39.54 50.14 7.05
C GLY A 104 -38.94 50.92 5.91
N PHE A 105 -39.02 50.40 4.66
CA PHE A 105 -38.50 51.08 3.49
C PHE A 105 -39.65 51.71 2.65
N ARG A 106 -39.56 52.98 2.32
CA ARG A 106 -40.45 53.65 1.36
C ARG A 106 -39.75 53.74 -0.01
N MET A 107 -40.27 53.07 -1.04
CA MET A 107 -39.72 53.03 -2.37
C MET A 107 -40.58 53.83 -3.38
N PRO A 108 -39.96 54.60 -4.29
CA PRO A 108 -40.68 55.30 -5.36
C PRO A 108 -41.16 54.31 -6.42
N ARG A 109 -42.36 54.63 -7.04
CA ARG A 109 -43.04 53.72 -8.00
C ARG A 109 -42.18 53.32 -9.22
N HIS A 110 -41.18 54.11 -9.66
CA HIS A 110 -40.32 53.80 -10.79
C HIS A 110 -39.14 52.84 -10.42
N ALA A 111 -38.96 52.47 -9.16
CA ALA A 111 -37.92 51.54 -8.72
C ALA A 111 -38.21 50.06 -9.00
N TRP A 112 -39.44 49.70 -9.49
CA TRP A 112 -39.86 48.33 -9.71
C TRP A 112 -38.99 47.57 -10.75
N LEU A 113 -38.59 48.19 -11.86
CA LEU A 113 -37.70 47.55 -12.85
C LEU A 113 -36.33 47.21 -12.28
N GLY A 114 -35.77 48.09 -11.44
CA GLY A 114 -34.53 47.81 -10.72
C GLY A 114 -34.66 46.72 -9.69
N MET A 115 -35.84 46.54 -9.10
CA MET A 115 -36.13 45.47 -8.14
C MET A 115 -36.07 44.07 -8.77
N TYR A 116 -36.72 43.88 -9.94
CA TYR A 116 -36.70 42.58 -10.63
C TYR A 116 -35.28 42.19 -11.06
N SER A 117 -34.50 43.13 -11.58
CA SER A 117 -33.11 42.89 -11.95
C SER A 117 -32.25 42.53 -10.73
N GLY A 118 -32.41 43.22 -9.61
CA GLY A 118 -31.71 42.95 -8.36
C GLY A 118 -32.05 41.57 -7.80
N TRP A 119 -33.33 41.17 -7.83
CA TRP A 119 -33.76 39.84 -7.39
C TRP A 119 -33.16 38.74 -8.27
N PHE A 120 -33.13 38.90 -9.59
CA PHE A 120 -32.53 37.96 -10.53
C PHE A 120 -31.03 37.81 -10.30
N VAL A 121 -30.32 38.92 -10.11
CA VAL A 121 -28.87 38.90 -9.75
C VAL A 121 -28.65 38.17 -8.44
N TYR A 122 -29.49 38.38 -7.44
CA TYR A 122 -29.41 37.65 -6.15
C TYR A 122 -29.65 36.16 -6.30
N PHE A 123 -30.60 35.75 -7.13
CA PHE A 123 -30.81 34.35 -7.48
C PHE A 123 -29.59 33.72 -8.12
N LEU A 124 -29.00 34.38 -9.14
CA LEU A 124 -27.78 33.91 -9.80
C LEU A 124 -26.60 33.80 -8.81
N LEU A 125 -26.46 34.77 -7.91
CA LEU A 125 -25.43 34.75 -6.87
C LEU A 125 -25.54 33.48 -6.00
N ASN A 126 -26.76 33.11 -5.57
CA ASN A 126 -26.98 31.91 -4.77
C ASN A 126 -26.61 30.63 -5.54
N VAL A 127 -26.95 30.54 -6.83
CA VAL A 127 -26.56 29.42 -7.70
C VAL A 127 -25.05 29.31 -7.81
N VAL A 128 -24.35 30.43 -8.07
CA VAL A 128 -22.89 30.46 -8.16
C VAL A 128 -22.24 30.04 -6.84
N ILE A 129 -22.78 30.47 -5.70
CA ILE A 129 -22.26 30.10 -4.37
C ILE A 129 -22.39 28.61 -4.11
N ILE A 130 -23.53 27.99 -4.47
CA ILE A 130 -23.70 26.53 -4.36
C ILE A 130 -22.67 25.82 -5.24
N ALA A 131 -22.55 26.25 -6.52
CA ALA A 131 -21.58 25.67 -7.44
C ALA A 131 -20.13 25.80 -6.94
N ALA A 132 -19.76 26.97 -6.40
CA ALA A 132 -18.44 27.20 -5.83
C ALA A 132 -18.18 26.31 -4.59
N ALA A 133 -19.15 26.17 -3.69
CA ALA A 133 -19.03 25.31 -2.52
C ALA A 133 -18.78 23.84 -2.94
N ILE A 134 -19.50 23.34 -3.92
CA ILE A 134 -19.34 21.99 -4.46
C ILE A 134 -17.97 21.84 -5.13
N ALA A 135 -17.58 22.77 -6.00
CA ALA A 135 -16.32 22.72 -6.74
C ALA A 135 -15.10 22.74 -5.80
N ILE A 136 -15.09 23.65 -4.83
CA ILE A 136 -14.02 23.75 -3.85
C ILE A 136 -13.93 22.47 -3.01
N ARG A 137 -15.06 21.95 -2.54
CA ARG A 137 -15.09 20.72 -1.75
C ARG A 137 -14.64 19.51 -2.54
N HIS A 138 -15.09 19.38 -3.78
CA HIS A 138 -14.66 18.32 -4.71
C HIS A 138 -13.16 18.36 -4.96
N TRP A 139 -12.63 19.53 -5.28
CA TRP A 139 -11.18 19.73 -5.49
C TRP A 139 -10.34 19.35 -4.27
N LEU A 140 -10.74 19.81 -3.07
CA LEU A 140 -10.05 19.46 -1.82
C LEU A 140 -10.08 17.95 -1.54
N THR A 141 -11.22 17.30 -1.78
CA THR A 141 -11.38 15.86 -1.56
C THR A 141 -10.51 15.06 -2.55
N THR A 142 -10.53 15.44 -3.83
CA THR A 142 -9.73 14.79 -4.89
C THR A 142 -8.23 14.95 -4.62
N ARG A 143 -7.80 16.14 -4.19
CA ARG A 143 -6.41 16.37 -3.80
C ARG A 143 -5.96 15.46 -2.66
N ARG A 144 -6.78 15.32 -1.60
CA ARG A 144 -6.48 14.43 -0.46
C ARG A 144 -6.35 12.97 -0.90
N ILE A 145 -7.27 12.50 -1.73
CA ILE A 145 -7.24 11.12 -2.25
C ILE A 145 -5.98 10.87 -3.10
N ARG A 146 -5.62 11.81 -3.97
CA ARG A 146 -4.40 11.69 -4.79
C ARG A 146 -3.14 11.62 -3.92
N GLN A 147 -3.02 12.50 -2.91
CA GLN A 147 -1.89 12.46 -1.98
C GLN A 147 -1.79 11.14 -1.22
N GLN A 148 -2.92 10.60 -0.74
CA GLN A 148 -2.94 9.29 -0.06
C GLN A 148 -2.51 8.16 -0.99
N LEU A 149 -2.98 8.15 -2.24
CA LEU A 149 -2.57 7.16 -3.24
C LEU A 149 -1.07 7.25 -3.58
N GLU A 150 -0.52 8.45 -3.67
CA GLU A 150 0.91 8.65 -3.89
C GLU A 150 1.74 8.16 -2.71
N GLU A 151 1.31 8.46 -1.46
CA GLU A 151 1.96 7.96 -0.25
C GLU A 151 1.91 6.43 -0.14
N GLU A 152 0.78 5.80 -0.48
CA GLU A 152 0.65 4.34 -0.49
C GLU A 152 1.53 3.71 -1.58
N ARG A 153 1.57 4.28 -2.78
CA ARG A 153 2.46 3.83 -3.85
C ARG A 153 3.92 3.92 -3.44
N HIS A 154 4.32 5.03 -2.82
CA HIS A 154 5.70 5.21 -2.35
C HIS A 154 6.08 4.16 -1.31
N LYS A 155 5.22 3.91 -0.31
CA LYS A 155 5.44 2.88 0.71
C LYS A 155 5.52 1.47 0.11
N ASN A 156 4.67 1.16 -0.88
CA ASN A 156 4.72 -0.13 -1.56
C ASN A 156 6.02 -0.30 -2.35
N THR A 157 6.46 0.75 -3.07
CA THR A 157 7.74 0.73 -3.79
C THR A 157 8.93 0.59 -2.84
N GLU A 158 8.94 1.29 -1.69
CA GLU A 158 9.99 1.13 -0.67
C GLU A 158 9.99 -0.27 -0.06
N ALA A 159 8.81 -0.84 0.23
CA ALA A 159 8.68 -2.20 0.74
C ALA A 159 9.17 -3.23 -0.28
N GLU A 160 8.86 -3.03 -1.57
CA GLU A 160 9.32 -3.88 -2.67
C GLU A 160 10.84 -3.79 -2.85
N LEU A 161 11.42 -2.59 -2.79
CA LEU A 161 12.87 -2.40 -2.82
C LEU A 161 13.56 -3.01 -1.61
N ALA A 162 12.99 -2.88 -0.41
CA ALA A 162 13.53 -3.50 0.80
C ALA A 162 13.44 -5.03 0.71
N TRP A 163 12.33 -5.55 0.18
CA TRP A 163 12.16 -6.98 -0.06
C TRP A 163 13.18 -7.52 -1.09
N LEU A 164 13.37 -6.82 -2.21
CA LEU A 164 14.38 -7.14 -3.22
C LEU A 164 15.81 -7.14 -2.65
N LYS A 165 16.16 -6.15 -1.83
CA LYS A 165 17.47 -6.09 -1.16
C LYS A 165 17.70 -7.24 -0.18
N ASN A 166 16.63 -7.75 0.45
CA ASN A 166 16.72 -8.84 1.43
C ASN A 166 16.72 -10.24 0.79
N GLN A 167 16.42 -10.38 -0.49
CA GLN A 167 16.43 -11.67 -1.18
C GLN A 167 17.84 -12.24 -1.39
N ILE A 168 18.85 -11.39 -1.47
CA ILE A 168 20.24 -11.80 -1.50
C ILE A 168 20.81 -11.54 -0.12
N ASN A 169 21.17 -12.61 0.61
CA ASN A 169 21.83 -12.47 1.91
C ASN A 169 23.18 -11.73 1.73
N PRO A 170 23.32 -10.45 2.17
CA PRO A 170 24.57 -9.69 1.92
C PRO A 170 25.79 -10.37 2.54
N HIS A 171 25.59 -11.02 3.68
CA HIS A 171 26.67 -11.75 4.37
C HIS A 171 27.13 -12.98 3.55
N PHE A 172 26.21 -13.69 2.89
CA PHE A 172 26.58 -14.76 1.96
C PHE A 172 27.43 -14.21 0.82
N LEU A 173 26.99 -13.10 0.19
CA LEU A 173 27.68 -12.49 -0.95
C LEU A 173 29.11 -12.04 -0.57
N PHE A 174 29.27 -11.30 0.53
CA PHE A 174 30.58 -10.85 1.01
C PHE A 174 31.52 -12.02 1.33
N ASN A 175 31.02 -13.04 2.01
CA ASN A 175 31.83 -14.20 2.35
C ASN A 175 32.24 -15.01 1.10
N THR A 176 31.33 -15.17 0.15
CA THR A 176 31.64 -15.87 -1.11
C THR A 176 32.69 -15.11 -1.92
N LEU A 177 32.58 -13.78 -2.05
CA LEU A 177 33.57 -12.94 -2.71
C LEU A 177 34.96 -13.02 -2.03
N ASN A 178 35.00 -13.02 -0.69
CA ASN A 178 36.25 -13.16 0.06
C ASN A 178 36.90 -14.53 -0.20
N ASN A 179 36.12 -15.61 -0.23
CA ASN A 179 36.62 -16.94 -0.53
C ASN A 179 37.13 -17.05 -1.95
N ILE A 180 36.41 -16.50 -2.93
CA ILE A 180 36.84 -16.44 -4.34
C ILE A 180 38.15 -15.64 -4.44
N SER A 181 38.26 -14.49 -3.74
CA SER A 181 39.48 -13.70 -3.73
C SER A 181 40.67 -14.47 -3.18
N SER A 182 40.48 -15.28 -2.12
CA SER A 182 41.56 -16.15 -1.63
C SER A 182 41.90 -17.27 -2.63
N LEU A 183 40.87 -17.82 -3.29
CA LEU A 183 41.04 -18.89 -4.27
C LEU A 183 41.82 -18.44 -5.52
N THR A 184 41.76 -17.17 -5.93
CA THR A 184 42.53 -16.64 -7.06
C THR A 184 44.05 -16.78 -6.88
N GLN A 185 44.53 -16.88 -5.64
CA GLN A 185 45.98 -17.06 -5.34
C GLN A 185 46.39 -18.53 -5.31
N ILE A 186 45.43 -19.46 -5.19
CA ILE A 186 45.68 -20.89 -5.02
C ILE A 186 45.34 -21.66 -6.31
N ASP A 187 44.20 -21.36 -6.91
CA ASP A 187 43.64 -22.03 -8.07
C ASP A 187 42.77 -21.04 -8.88
N ALA A 188 43.38 -20.44 -9.88
CA ALA A 188 42.74 -19.40 -10.70
C ALA A 188 41.56 -19.94 -11.53
N ASP A 189 41.64 -21.19 -12.01
CA ASP A 189 40.58 -21.79 -12.81
C ASP A 189 39.33 -22.04 -11.95
N ARG A 190 39.50 -22.60 -10.75
CA ARG A 190 38.38 -22.75 -9.78
C ARG A 190 37.82 -21.42 -9.32
N ALA A 191 38.64 -20.38 -9.21
CA ALA A 191 38.14 -19.05 -8.87
C ALA A 191 37.27 -18.49 -10.00
N GLN A 192 37.65 -18.71 -11.25
CA GLN A 192 36.88 -18.29 -12.44
C GLN A 192 35.52 -19.02 -12.51
N ASP A 193 35.52 -20.34 -12.27
CA ASP A 193 34.28 -21.13 -12.20
C ASP A 193 33.34 -20.63 -11.10
N ALA A 194 33.89 -20.33 -9.90
CA ALA A 194 33.11 -19.80 -8.78
C ALA A 194 32.52 -18.40 -9.07
N ILE A 195 33.23 -17.54 -9.83
CA ILE A 195 32.70 -16.25 -10.28
C ILE A 195 31.53 -16.45 -11.26
N ALA A 196 31.64 -17.39 -12.18
CA ALA A 196 30.59 -17.72 -13.13
C ALA A 196 29.35 -18.22 -12.41
N GLN A 197 29.48 -19.18 -11.47
CA GLN A 197 28.40 -19.70 -10.64
C GLN A 197 27.74 -18.60 -9.80
N LEU A 198 28.51 -17.68 -9.21
CA LEU A 198 27.98 -16.56 -8.46
C LEU A 198 27.19 -15.59 -9.35
N SER A 199 27.68 -15.33 -10.56
CA SER A 199 26.99 -14.49 -11.55
C SER A 199 25.64 -15.09 -11.96
N ASP A 200 25.58 -16.40 -12.21
CA ASP A 200 24.35 -17.11 -12.56
C ASP A 200 23.34 -17.11 -11.41
N LEU A 201 23.83 -17.32 -10.19
CA LEU A 201 23.02 -17.26 -8.98
C LEU A 201 22.40 -15.86 -8.75
N LEU A 202 23.21 -14.81 -8.90
CA LEU A 202 22.73 -13.44 -8.78
C LEU A 202 21.72 -13.10 -9.87
N ARG A 203 21.99 -13.49 -11.11
CA ARG A 203 21.07 -13.27 -12.24
C ARG A 203 19.72 -13.96 -11.98
N TYR A 204 19.73 -15.22 -11.55
CA TYR A 204 18.51 -15.94 -11.21
C TYR A 204 17.74 -15.25 -10.08
N ALA A 205 18.41 -14.89 -8.99
CA ALA A 205 17.82 -14.21 -7.86
C ALA A 205 17.21 -12.84 -8.21
N MET A 206 17.80 -12.11 -9.17
CA MET A 206 17.30 -10.79 -9.60
C MET A 206 16.11 -10.86 -10.56
N TYR A 207 16.06 -11.84 -11.44
CA TYR A 207 15.08 -11.88 -12.53
C TYR A 207 13.96 -12.88 -12.33
N GLU A 208 14.25 -14.03 -11.70
CA GLU A 208 13.26 -15.12 -11.57
C GLU A 208 12.41 -15.00 -10.32
N THR A 209 12.90 -14.36 -9.27
CA THR A 209 12.17 -14.24 -7.99
C THR A 209 10.90 -13.37 -8.04
N ASN A 210 10.79 -12.53 -9.07
CA ASN A 210 9.60 -11.70 -9.30
C ASN A 210 8.46 -12.47 -10.00
N LYS A 211 8.72 -13.68 -10.49
CA LYS A 211 7.72 -14.54 -11.11
C LYS A 211 6.92 -15.27 -10.04
N LYS A 212 5.68 -15.59 -10.33
CA LYS A 212 4.84 -16.41 -9.45
C LYS A 212 5.37 -17.82 -9.35
N THR A 213 5.75 -18.40 -10.48
CA THR A 213 6.32 -19.74 -10.64
C THR A 213 7.45 -19.72 -11.64
N VAL A 214 8.39 -20.66 -11.53
CA VAL A 214 9.55 -20.85 -12.40
C VAL A 214 9.70 -22.32 -12.76
N PRO A 215 10.33 -22.66 -13.89
CA PRO A 215 10.63 -24.05 -14.22
C PRO A 215 11.50 -24.71 -13.14
N ILE A 216 11.19 -25.96 -12.79
CA ILE A 216 11.92 -26.71 -11.76
C ILE A 216 13.41 -26.89 -12.11
N SER A 217 13.74 -26.94 -13.41
CA SER A 217 15.12 -27.01 -13.88
C SER A 217 15.95 -25.79 -13.43
N GLY A 218 15.35 -24.60 -13.44
CA GLY A 218 16.00 -23.37 -12.97
C GLY A 218 16.25 -23.40 -11.44
N GLU A 219 15.28 -23.89 -10.65
CA GLU A 219 15.47 -24.06 -9.20
C GLU A 219 16.57 -25.08 -8.88
N VAL A 220 16.61 -26.21 -9.59
CA VAL A 220 17.63 -27.23 -9.40
C VAL A 220 19.03 -26.69 -9.76
N GLU A 221 19.17 -25.95 -10.84
CA GLU A 221 20.43 -25.30 -11.23
C GLU A 221 20.85 -24.26 -10.17
N PHE A 222 19.91 -23.45 -9.69
CA PHE A 222 20.16 -22.49 -8.63
C PHE A 222 20.63 -23.18 -7.34
N MET A 223 19.95 -24.25 -6.90
CA MET A 223 20.35 -25.04 -5.72
C MET A 223 21.76 -25.61 -5.90
N ARG A 224 22.09 -26.16 -7.08
CA ARG A 224 23.41 -26.71 -7.38
C ARG A 224 24.50 -25.65 -7.26
N ASN A 225 24.33 -24.53 -7.91
CA ASN A 225 25.30 -23.42 -7.88
C ASN A 225 25.49 -22.90 -6.44
N TYR A 226 24.39 -22.80 -5.68
CA TYR A 226 24.45 -22.39 -4.29
C TYR A 226 25.24 -23.39 -3.42
N ILE A 227 24.96 -24.68 -3.55
CA ILE A 227 25.65 -25.74 -2.79
C ILE A 227 27.16 -25.73 -3.14
N GLU A 228 27.55 -25.64 -4.39
CA GLU A 228 28.95 -25.59 -4.80
C GLU A 228 29.68 -24.36 -4.24
N LEU A 229 29.05 -23.19 -4.27
CA LEU A 229 29.63 -21.99 -3.65
C LEU A 229 29.76 -22.12 -2.11
N MET A 230 28.79 -22.79 -1.47
CA MET A 230 28.85 -23.03 -0.02
C MET A 230 29.93 -24.07 0.35
N LYS A 231 30.19 -25.07 -0.50
CA LYS A 231 31.30 -26.06 -0.31
C LYS A 231 32.67 -25.40 -0.26
N LEU A 232 32.90 -24.29 -0.99
CA LEU A 232 34.15 -23.53 -0.93
C LEU A 232 34.44 -22.96 0.48
N ARG A 233 33.45 -22.93 1.36
CA ARG A 233 33.55 -22.41 2.73
C ARG A 233 33.72 -23.53 3.77
N CYS A 234 33.55 -24.78 3.34
CA CYS A 234 33.66 -25.93 4.21
C CYS A 234 35.12 -26.31 4.44
N ASN A 235 35.42 -26.84 5.61
CA ASN A 235 36.74 -27.44 5.93
C ASN A 235 36.77 -28.91 5.48
N GLU A 236 37.92 -29.54 5.55
CA GLU A 236 38.16 -30.96 5.20
C GLU A 236 37.35 -31.94 6.04
N GLN A 237 36.85 -31.53 7.23
CA GLN A 237 36.04 -32.36 8.12
C GLN A 237 34.55 -32.30 7.77
N THR A 238 34.15 -31.52 6.77
CA THR A 238 32.77 -31.37 6.35
C THR A 238 32.50 -32.15 5.06
N SER A 239 31.70 -33.18 5.13
CA SER A 239 31.17 -33.91 3.97
C SER A 239 29.87 -33.26 3.50
N VAL A 240 29.81 -32.91 2.22
CA VAL A 240 28.58 -32.37 1.59
C VAL A 240 28.27 -33.20 0.37
N ASP A 241 27.22 -34.02 0.50
CA ASP A 241 26.71 -34.86 -0.58
C ASP A 241 25.36 -34.34 -1.06
N TYR A 242 25.16 -34.32 -2.38
CA TYR A 242 23.87 -33.92 -2.92
C TYR A 242 23.51 -34.70 -4.19
N GLN A 243 22.22 -35.01 -4.32
CA GLN A 243 21.64 -35.64 -5.48
C GLN A 243 20.40 -34.87 -5.94
N LEU A 244 20.49 -34.21 -7.10
CA LEU A 244 19.42 -33.38 -7.64
C LEU A 244 18.99 -33.98 -8.99
N SER A 245 17.86 -34.73 -8.96
CA SER A 245 17.32 -35.47 -10.10
C SER A 245 15.96 -34.91 -10.52
N ILE A 246 15.81 -34.61 -11.80
CA ILE A 246 14.52 -34.21 -12.40
C ILE A 246 14.21 -35.13 -13.58
N ALA A 247 13.06 -35.75 -13.56
CA ALA A 247 12.60 -36.63 -14.65
C ALA A 247 12.07 -35.80 -15.84
N ASN A 248 11.38 -34.67 -15.56
CA ASN A 248 10.83 -33.79 -16.59
C ASN A 248 10.90 -32.34 -16.10
N GLY A 249 11.72 -31.52 -16.73
CA GLY A 249 11.96 -30.11 -16.34
C GLY A 249 10.77 -29.16 -16.58
N GLN A 250 9.61 -29.64 -17.01
CA GLN A 250 8.47 -28.79 -17.37
C GLN A 250 7.56 -28.41 -16.17
N SER A 251 7.73 -29.06 -15.00
CA SER A 251 6.98 -28.65 -13.80
C SER A 251 7.42 -27.27 -13.32
N GLU A 252 6.47 -26.50 -12.84
CA GLU A 252 6.72 -25.17 -12.29
C GLU A 252 6.60 -25.18 -10.77
N VAL A 253 7.46 -24.42 -10.11
CA VAL A 253 7.50 -24.26 -8.65
C VAL A 253 7.74 -22.79 -8.27
N ALA A 254 7.35 -22.42 -7.04
CA ALA A 254 7.67 -21.10 -6.51
C ALA A 254 9.19 -20.88 -6.44
N PRO A 255 9.71 -19.74 -6.91
CA PRO A 255 11.15 -19.49 -6.94
C PRO A 255 11.74 -19.46 -5.53
N LEU A 256 12.97 -19.93 -5.36
CA LEU A 256 13.71 -19.95 -4.09
C LEU A 256 12.98 -20.64 -2.93
N LEU A 257 12.22 -21.70 -3.21
CA LEU A 257 11.40 -22.35 -2.18
C LEU A 257 12.26 -23.14 -1.19
N PHE A 258 13.29 -23.84 -1.67
CA PHE A 258 14.11 -24.75 -0.87
C PHE A 258 15.40 -24.16 -0.33
N ILE A 259 15.81 -22.98 -0.85
CA ILE A 259 17.12 -22.39 -0.53
C ILE A 259 17.32 -22.08 0.96
N SER A 260 16.26 -21.64 1.65
CA SER A 260 16.33 -21.35 3.09
C SER A 260 16.64 -22.58 3.93
N LEU A 261 16.25 -23.77 3.46
CA LEU A 261 16.56 -25.04 4.13
C LEU A 261 18.02 -25.43 3.90
N ILE A 262 18.51 -25.25 2.68
CA ILE A 262 19.91 -25.47 2.31
C ILE A 262 20.79 -24.50 3.12
N GLU A 263 20.44 -23.20 3.12
CA GLU A 263 21.18 -22.18 3.92
C GLU A 263 21.21 -22.58 5.41
N ASN A 264 20.09 -23.05 5.96
CA ASN A 264 20.00 -23.49 7.33
C ASN A 264 20.90 -24.70 7.62
N ALA A 265 20.98 -25.67 6.70
CA ALA A 265 21.85 -26.82 6.84
C ALA A 265 23.33 -26.43 6.91
N PHE A 266 23.80 -25.54 6.04
CA PHE A 266 25.18 -25.03 6.13
C PHE A 266 25.44 -24.17 7.36
N LYS A 267 24.46 -23.36 7.80
CA LYS A 267 24.59 -22.47 8.95
C LYS A 267 24.69 -23.23 10.28
N HIS A 268 23.93 -24.30 10.42
CA HIS A 268 23.80 -25.07 11.67
C HIS A 268 24.46 -26.44 11.61
N GLY A 269 24.73 -26.96 10.41
CA GLY A 269 25.34 -28.25 10.19
C GLY A 269 26.84 -28.25 10.17
N VAL A 270 27.50 -27.11 9.91
CA VAL A 270 28.96 -27.03 9.80
C VAL A 270 29.59 -26.53 11.08
N SER A 271 30.64 -27.23 11.55
CA SER A 271 31.46 -26.87 12.69
C SER A 271 32.95 -26.81 12.31
N THR A 272 33.70 -25.87 12.88
CA THR A 272 35.15 -25.71 12.64
C THR A 272 36.01 -26.75 13.33
N GLY A 273 35.48 -27.52 14.28
CA GLY A 273 36.27 -28.45 15.10
C GLY A 273 35.66 -29.84 15.25
N ARG A 274 34.64 -30.18 14.47
CA ARG A 274 33.95 -31.49 14.57
C ARG A 274 33.55 -31.96 13.16
N PRO A 275 33.56 -33.28 12.92
CA PRO A 275 33.06 -33.85 11.67
C PRO A 275 31.61 -33.41 11.39
N SER A 276 31.37 -32.91 10.22
CA SER A 276 30.06 -32.38 9.83
C SER A 276 29.58 -33.08 8.56
N THR A 277 28.29 -33.38 8.46
CA THR A 277 27.69 -34.01 7.29
C THR A 277 26.44 -33.23 6.87
N ILE A 278 26.33 -32.97 5.57
CA ILE A 278 25.14 -32.39 4.95
C ILE A 278 24.78 -33.27 3.75
N ASN A 279 23.55 -33.80 3.74
CA ASN A 279 23.03 -34.58 2.64
C ASN A 279 21.77 -33.89 2.09
N ILE A 280 21.75 -33.61 0.80
CA ILE A 280 20.64 -32.95 0.14
C ILE A 280 20.17 -33.81 -1.01
N SER A 281 18.90 -34.17 -1.03
CA SER A 281 18.30 -34.82 -2.18
C SER A 281 17.09 -34.08 -2.69
N PHE A 282 16.96 -34.07 -3.99
CA PHE A 282 15.80 -33.52 -4.69
C PHE A 282 15.43 -34.44 -5.82
N GLU A 283 14.20 -34.93 -5.82
CA GLU A 283 13.71 -35.86 -6.81
C GLU A 283 12.35 -35.44 -7.35
N GLN A 284 12.16 -35.63 -8.64
CA GLN A 284 10.86 -35.48 -9.29
C GLN A 284 10.40 -36.84 -9.83
N ASN A 285 9.32 -37.40 -9.27
CA ASN A 285 8.71 -38.64 -9.72
C ASN A 285 7.20 -38.42 -9.92
N ASP A 286 6.67 -38.78 -11.10
CA ASP A 286 5.24 -38.71 -11.45
C ASP A 286 4.58 -37.35 -11.13
N GLY A 287 5.31 -36.24 -11.35
CA GLY A 287 4.86 -34.87 -11.06
C GLY A 287 4.95 -34.46 -9.59
N ARG A 288 5.29 -35.38 -8.67
CA ARG A 288 5.55 -35.11 -7.26
C ARG A 288 7.00 -34.71 -7.09
N LEU A 289 7.24 -33.64 -6.33
CA LEU A 289 8.56 -33.19 -5.96
C LEU A 289 8.85 -33.59 -4.51
N THR A 290 10.00 -34.19 -4.26
CA THR A 290 10.46 -34.56 -2.93
C THR A 290 11.81 -33.90 -2.68
N PHE A 291 11.90 -33.06 -1.67
CA PHE A 291 13.12 -32.43 -1.18
C PHE A 291 13.45 -33.00 0.20
N ILE A 292 14.67 -33.46 0.40
CA ILE A 292 15.17 -33.95 1.68
C ILE A 292 16.48 -33.23 1.99
N CYS A 293 16.63 -32.79 3.22
CA CYS A 293 17.87 -32.15 3.70
C CYS A 293 18.18 -32.66 5.11
N ASP A 294 19.30 -33.35 5.23
CA ASP A 294 19.83 -33.87 6.48
C ASP A 294 21.15 -33.16 6.81
N ASN A 295 21.29 -32.71 8.02
CA ASN A 295 22.55 -32.12 8.49
C ASN A 295 22.84 -32.45 9.94
N THR A 296 24.13 -32.62 10.27
CA THR A 296 24.54 -32.60 11.67
C THR A 296 24.07 -31.33 12.35
N ASN A 297 23.65 -31.41 13.59
CA ASN A 297 23.13 -30.26 14.33
C ASN A 297 24.10 -29.80 15.42
N TYR A 298 24.71 -28.64 15.23
CA TYR A 298 25.55 -28.00 16.21
C TYR A 298 24.86 -26.74 16.73
N PRO A 299 24.09 -26.85 17.85
CA PRO A 299 23.39 -25.67 18.37
C PRO A 299 24.40 -24.59 18.76
N LYS A 300 24.26 -23.42 18.19
CA LYS A 300 25.05 -22.23 18.53
C LYS A 300 24.56 -21.67 19.85
N SER A 301 25.46 -20.96 20.59
CA SER A 301 25.13 -20.33 21.86
C SER A 301 23.97 -19.30 21.70
N ASP A 302 23.29 -19.00 22.83
CA ASP A 302 22.14 -18.07 22.87
C ASP A 302 22.42 -16.67 22.25
N LYS A 303 23.70 -16.26 22.18
CA LYS A 303 24.12 -15.00 21.54
C LYS A 303 24.04 -15.01 20.02
N ASP A 304 24.05 -16.18 19.38
CA ASP A 304 23.99 -16.36 17.92
C ASP A 304 22.58 -16.68 17.39
N ARG A 305 21.57 -16.65 18.25
CA ARG A 305 20.15 -16.95 17.89
C ARG A 305 19.45 -15.85 17.10
N SER A 306 20.10 -14.71 16.87
CA SER A 306 19.50 -13.65 16.02
C SER A 306 19.31 -14.14 14.58
N GLY A 307 18.04 -14.39 14.19
CA GLY A 307 17.66 -14.85 12.87
C GLY A 307 17.51 -16.37 12.68
N SER A 308 17.68 -17.19 13.73
CA SER A 308 17.43 -18.64 13.71
C SER A 308 15.92 -18.92 13.69
N GLY A 309 15.43 -19.60 12.66
CA GLY A 309 14.03 -20.03 12.54
C GLY A 309 13.18 -19.23 11.54
N ILE A 310 13.50 -17.97 11.26
CA ILE A 310 12.71 -17.13 10.34
C ILE A 310 12.67 -17.71 8.92
N GLY A 311 13.77 -18.30 8.44
CA GLY A 311 13.81 -18.90 7.09
C GLY A 311 12.91 -20.12 6.95
N ILE A 312 12.91 -21.02 7.94
CA ILE A 312 12.05 -22.22 7.96
C ILE A 312 10.57 -21.82 8.06
N GLU A 313 10.25 -20.88 8.95
CA GLU A 313 8.88 -20.38 9.10
C GLU A 313 8.36 -19.69 7.83
N ASN A 314 9.21 -18.88 7.19
CA ASN A 314 8.88 -18.27 5.90
C ASN A 314 8.64 -19.29 4.80
N THR A 315 9.46 -20.36 4.71
CA THR A 315 9.25 -21.45 3.75
C THR A 315 7.92 -22.15 4.00
N ARG A 316 7.61 -22.48 5.26
CA ARG A 316 6.33 -23.10 5.63
C ARG A 316 5.14 -22.20 5.30
N ARG A 317 5.23 -20.91 5.60
CA ARG A 317 4.18 -19.95 5.25
C ARG A 317 3.99 -19.80 3.74
N ARG A 318 5.06 -19.82 2.96
CA ARG A 318 4.97 -19.81 1.48
C ARG A 318 4.31 -21.08 0.94
N LEU A 319 4.66 -22.23 1.48
CA LEU A 319 4.00 -23.53 1.13
C LEU A 319 2.50 -23.46 1.43
N GLU A 320 2.12 -22.97 2.59
CA GLU A 320 0.71 -22.82 2.98
C GLU A 320 -0.05 -21.87 2.04
N LEU A 321 0.54 -20.72 1.69
CA LEU A 321 -0.11 -19.73 0.83
C LEU A 321 -0.23 -20.19 -0.63
N MET A 322 0.75 -20.93 -1.16
CA MET A 322 0.80 -21.28 -2.58
C MET A 322 0.36 -22.72 -2.88
N TYR A 323 0.48 -23.61 -1.88
CA TYR A 323 0.29 -25.04 -2.04
C TYR A 323 -0.56 -25.66 -0.91
N ALA A 324 -1.50 -24.90 -0.33
CA ALA A 324 -2.37 -25.38 0.72
C ALA A 324 -3.02 -26.74 0.34
N GLY A 325 -2.88 -27.76 1.22
CA GLY A 325 -3.39 -29.10 1.00
C GLY A 325 -2.67 -29.93 -0.09
N ARG A 326 -1.58 -29.40 -0.67
CA ARG A 326 -0.81 -30.06 -1.75
C ARG A 326 0.65 -30.31 -1.37
N TYR A 327 1.02 -30.14 -0.09
CA TYR A 327 2.34 -30.43 0.41
C TYR A 327 2.27 -31.19 1.73
N GLU A 328 3.31 -31.96 2.01
CA GLU A 328 3.59 -32.59 3.27
C GLU A 328 4.92 -32.09 3.79
N TRP A 329 5.00 -31.86 5.10
CA TRP A 329 6.22 -31.37 5.78
C TRP A 329 6.52 -32.27 6.96
N GLU A 330 7.66 -32.98 6.89
CA GLU A 330 8.21 -33.78 7.97
C GLU A 330 9.50 -33.15 8.47
N GLN A 331 9.69 -33.08 9.78
CA GLN A 331 10.97 -32.67 10.37
C GLN A 331 11.21 -33.41 11.68
N SER A 332 12.46 -33.83 11.91
CA SER A 332 12.88 -34.46 13.14
C SER A 332 14.29 -34.04 13.51
N LEU A 333 14.66 -34.31 14.76
CA LEU A 333 16.01 -34.17 15.28
C LEU A 333 16.32 -35.43 16.05
N GLU A 334 17.11 -36.33 15.47
CA GLU A 334 17.48 -37.63 16.02
C GLU A 334 18.99 -37.82 15.87
N ASP A 335 19.65 -38.39 16.87
CA ASP A 335 21.07 -38.67 16.86
C ASP A 335 21.97 -37.49 16.43
N ASN A 336 21.60 -36.27 16.83
CA ASN A 336 22.27 -35.03 16.42
C ASN A 336 22.22 -34.73 14.91
N ILE A 337 21.29 -35.35 14.20
CA ILE A 337 21.00 -35.05 12.79
C ILE A 337 19.64 -34.36 12.72
N TYR A 338 19.62 -33.20 12.09
CA TYR A 338 18.39 -32.50 11.76
C TYR A 338 17.92 -32.92 10.38
N HIS A 339 16.73 -33.47 10.33
CA HIS A 339 16.08 -33.98 9.13
C HIS A 339 14.89 -33.11 8.73
N VAL A 340 14.82 -32.72 7.48
CA VAL A 340 13.64 -32.08 6.87
C VAL A 340 13.31 -32.76 5.56
N LYS A 341 12.03 -33.12 5.40
CA LYS A 341 11.50 -33.65 4.14
C LYS A 341 10.26 -32.86 3.76
N ILE A 342 10.21 -32.42 2.50
CA ILE A 342 9.07 -31.76 1.90
C ILE A 342 8.65 -32.54 0.67
N THR A 343 7.38 -32.94 0.63
CA THR A 343 6.78 -33.54 -0.54
C THR A 343 5.74 -32.57 -1.10
N LEU A 344 5.80 -32.24 -2.39
CA LEU A 344 4.97 -31.23 -3.03
C LEU A 344 4.35 -31.76 -4.32
N ASN A 345 3.06 -31.52 -4.51
CA ASN A 345 2.32 -31.79 -5.75
C ASN A 345 2.00 -30.47 -6.46
N PRO A 346 2.87 -29.93 -7.34
CA PRO A 346 2.69 -28.61 -7.94
C PRO A 346 1.55 -28.56 -8.96
N ASN A 347 1.24 -29.67 -9.64
CA ASN A 347 0.34 -29.75 -10.80
C ASN A 347 -1.11 -30.09 -10.48
N VAL A 348 -1.47 -30.37 -9.22
CA VAL A 348 -2.85 -30.71 -8.84
C VAL A 348 -3.64 -29.42 -8.67
N ASN A 349 -4.73 -29.22 -9.42
CA ASN A 349 -5.65 -28.11 -9.22
C ASN A 349 -6.33 -28.25 -7.84
N ALA A 350 -6.50 -27.13 -7.13
CA ALA A 350 -7.11 -27.11 -5.79
C ALA A 350 -8.54 -27.70 -5.73
N ASN A 351 -9.21 -27.90 -6.88
CA ASN A 351 -10.55 -28.44 -7.00
C ASN A 351 -10.59 -29.97 -6.99
N ASP A 352 -9.46 -30.68 -7.11
CA ASP A 352 -9.47 -32.19 -7.14
C ASP A 352 -9.40 -32.81 -5.73
N ASN A 353 -9.07 -32.04 -4.70
CA ASN A 353 -8.98 -32.56 -3.33
C ASN A 353 -10.32 -32.80 -2.63
N ASP A 354 -11.43 -32.25 -3.11
CA ASP A 354 -12.75 -32.50 -2.53
C ASP A 354 -13.31 -33.89 -2.93
N ASN A 355 -12.81 -34.50 -4.01
CA ASN A 355 -13.25 -35.82 -4.46
C ASN A 355 -12.52 -37.00 -3.76
N LEU A 356 -11.33 -36.77 -3.19
CA LEU A 356 -10.56 -37.79 -2.48
C LEU A 356 -11.00 -38.01 -1.01
N LYS A 357 -11.74 -37.06 -0.42
CA LYS A 357 -12.28 -37.17 0.95
C LYS A 357 -13.64 -37.86 1.03
N LEU A 358 -14.26 -38.24 -0.09
CA LEU A 358 -15.55 -38.91 -0.14
C LEU A 358 -15.43 -40.46 -0.33
N GLU A 359 -14.22 -41.01 -0.43
CA GLU A 359 -13.99 -42.49 -0.61
C GLU A 359 -13.24 -43.12 0.58
N THR A 360 -13.15 -42.49 1.72
CA THR A 360 -12.74 -43.10 3.00
C THR A 360 -13.83 -42.83 4.03
#